data_811ff676c7ff6f1c83e0a14ca38b442c
#
_entry.id   811ff676c7ff6f1c83e0a14ca38b442c
#
_cell.length_a   1.000
_cell.length_b   1.000
_cell.length_c   1.000
_cell.angle_alpha   90.00
_cell.angle_beta   90.00
_cell.angle_gamma   90.00
#
_symmetry.space_group_name_H-M   'P 1'
#
loop_
_entity.id
_entity.type
_entity.pdbx_description
1 polymer ?
#
loop_
_entity_poly.entity_id
_entity_poly.type
_entity_poly.pdbx_seq_one_letter_code
_entity_poly.pdbx_strand_id
1 'polypeptide(L)'
;MIDVQTKQTYSVSKTHPDGIFRIDDFNFLYNCNVYSYDTILFKYAGYDTRGFIDAQLQYYLKLNQPCNFETPSILNHYARYIADCNVLGSLVSLPKHEDIAYDLFERIYVAEKQPGLDFYQNQLLSAFYDIEKNGIQINPTKFTEAFGQSFSVNEDKSYTQYNYYTTTGRPSNRFGGINFAALNKDDGSRDCFVSRFENGSLVELDFNSYHPRLIASLTGYDFGSEDVYEHLAKHYHDTQTPTKPQILQAKESTFRQIYGGISKQYLHVPFFKAAKELAERLWYFAQDHGYIESPVSGRKLILANYQDITLYTLFNYFLQMYETEFNVLTLKPIQDQLQNHKTVAVLYTYDSILFDVPSEELDYLLKEVIPQSIDLNKFPVKIKKGITYSEMKLC
;
A
#
# COMPACT_ATOMS: atom_id res chain seq x y z
N MET A 1 -13.19 -18.63 10.74
CA MET A 1 -13.88 -18.57 9.44
C MET A 1 -15.27 -18.00 9.66
N ILE A 2 -15.79 -17.18 8.76
CA ILE A 2 -17.15 -16.61 8.84
C ILE A 2 -17.99 -17.21 7.72
N ASP A 3 -19.13 -17.75 8.07
CA ASP A 3 -20.19 -17.96 7.09
C ASP A 3 -20.91 -16.64 6.85
N VAL A 4 -20.73 -16.09 5.67
CA VAL A 4 -21.17 -14.74 5.34
C VAL A 4 -22.69 -14.66 5.15
N GLN A 5 -23.34 -15.77 4.76
CA GLN A 5 -24.81 -15.84 4.63
C GLN A 5 -25.51 -15.84 5.98
N THR A 6 -25.03 -16.67 6.89
CA THR A 6 -25.68 -16.83 8.19
C THR A 6 -25.07 -15.94 9.26
N LYS A 7 -23.94 -15.24 8.96
CA LYS A 7 -23.09 -14.54 9.91
C LYS A 7 -22.60 -15.43 11.06
N GLN A 8 -22.58 -16.72 10.84
CA GLN A 8 -22.06 -17.68 11.82
C GLN A 8 -20.55 -17.79 11.68
N THR A 9 -19.87 -17.94 12.79
CA THR A 9 -18.43 -18.06 12.84
C THR A 9 -18.03 -19.42 13.36
N TYR A 10 -16.99 -19.96 12.73
CA TYR A 10 -16.44 -21.27 13.05
C TYR A 10 -14.99 -21.15 13.42
N SER A 11 -14.56 -21.89 14.42
CA SER A 11 -13.16 -22.04 14.79
C SER A 11 -12.71 -23.49 14.65
N VAL A 12 -11.42 -23.64 14.43
CA VAL A 12 -10.75 -24.94 14.46
C VAL A 12 -9.73 -24.89 15.59
N SER A 13 -9.71 -25.88 16.46
CA SER A 13 -8.71 -26.02 17.49
C SER A 13 -7.70 -27.11 17.12
N LYS A 14 -6.41 -26.79 17.08
CA LYS A 14 -5.36 -27.78 16.86
C LYS A 14 -5.19 -28.78 18.02
N THR A 15 -5.65 -28.42 19.20
CA THR A 15 -5.54 -29.25 20.40
C THR A 15 -6.77 -30.08 20.66
N HIS A 16 -7.85 -29.90 19.87
CA HIS A 16 -9.09 -30.64 20.04
C HIS A 16 -9.29 -31.59 18.86
N PRO A 17 -9.40 -32.90 19.09
CA PRO A 17 -9.46 -33.89 18.01
C PRO A 17 -10.73 -33.86 17.18
N ASP A 18 -11.79 -33.20 17.65
CA ASP A 18 -13.13 -33.25 17.02
C ASP A 18 -13.42 -32.06 16.11
N GLY A 19 -12.42 -31.25 15.73
CA GLY A 19 -12.49 -30.44 14.53
C GLY A 19 -13.04 -29.02 14.69
N ILE A 20 -14.20 -28.75 14.16
CA ILE A 20 -14.71 -27.39 13.89
C ILE A 20 -15.85 -27.05 14.85
N PHE A 21 -15.73 -25.90 15.51
CA PHE A 21 -16.72 -25.43 16.48
C PHE A 21 -17.37 -24.14 15.96
N ARG A 22 -18.67 -24.07 16.08
CA ARG A 22 -19.40 -22.82 15.95
C ARG A 22 -19.09 -21.91 17.14
N ILE A 23 -18.82 -20.63 16.86
CA ILE A 23 -18.58 -19.63 17.88
C ILE A 23 -19.77 -18.69 17.91
N ASP A 24 -20.48 -18.69 19.04
CA ASP A 24 -21.61 -17.80 19.28
C ASP A 24 -21.20 -16.57 20.12
N ASP A 25 -20.08 -16.64 20.85
CA ASP A 25 -19.52 -15.54 21.63
C ASP A 25 -18.00 -15.44 21.38
N PHE A 26 -17.55 -14.28 20.89
CA PHE A 26 -16.15 -13.97 20.61
C PHE A 26 -15.35 -13.56 21.85
N ASN A 27 -15.99 -13.22 22.96
CA ASN A 27 -15.31 -12.70 24.13
C ASN A 27 -14.29 -13.67 24.71
N PHE A 28 -14.51 -14.98 24.62
CA PHE A 28 -13.55 -15.95 25.11
C PHE A 28 -12.28 -16.02 24.25
N LEU A 29 -12.33 -15.63 22.98
CA LEU A 29 -11.19 -15.65 22.06
C LEU A 29 -10.12 -14.61 22.42
N TYR A 30 -10.47 -13.53 23.12
CA TYR A 30 -9.52 -12.51 23.53
C TYR A 30 -8.43 -13.02 24.49
N ASN A 31 -8.64 -14.18 25.11
CA ASN A 31 -7.65 -14.81 25.98
C ASN A 31 -6.84 -15.91 25.26
N CYS A 32 -7.02 -16.08 23.95
CA CYS A 32 -6.37 -17.10 23.15
C CYS A 32 -5.59 -16.46 22.00
N ASN A 33 -4.57 -17.15 21.50
CA ASN A 33 -3.97 -16.80 20.22
C ASN A 33 -4.94 -17.22 19.09
N VAL A 34 -5.69 -16.28 18.56
CA VAL A 34 -6.65 -16.53 17.50
C VAL A 34 -6.01 -16.29 16.15
N TYR A 35 -5.93 -17.31 15.34
CA TYR A 35 -5.51 -17.21 13.96
C TYR A 35 -6.75 -17.10 13.07
N SER A 36 -6.84 -16.05 12.27
CA SER A 36 -7.84 -15.95 11.21
C SER A 36 -7.18 -16.20 9.86
N TYR A 37 -7.91 -16.84 8.95
CA TYR A 37 -7.42 -17.06 7.58
C TYR A 37 -7.17 -15.73 6.87
N ASP A 38 -8.08 -14.78 7.02
CA ASP A 38 -8.01 -13.42 6.48
C ASP A 38 -8.67 -12.46 7.49
N THR A 39 -7.85 -11.68 8.19
CA THR A 39 -8.32 -10.76 9.24
C THR A 39 -9.15 -9.60 8.66
N ILE A 40 -8.89 -9.20 7.42
CA ILE A 40 -9.64 -8.13 6.76
C ILE A 40 -11.11 -8.51 6.57
N LEU A 41 -11.41 -9.76 6.24
CA LEU A 41 -12.80 -10.22 6.12
C LEU A 41 -13.57 -10.08 7.44
N PHE A 42 -12.90 -10.35 8.57
CA PHE A 42 -13.52 -10.17 9.89
C PHE A 42 -13.79 -8.70 10.20
N LYS A 43 -12.88 -7.79 9.83
CA LYS A 43 -13.10 -6.33 9.96
C LYS A 43 -14.28 -5.86 9.12
N TYR A 44 -14.38 -6.32 7.89
CA TYR A 44 -15.52 -5.99 7.02
C TYR A 44 -16.85 -6.49 7.58
N ALA A 45 -16.84 -7.64 8.25
CA ALA A 45 -18.01 -8.17 8.95
C ALA A 45 -18.35 -7.45 10.27
N GLY A 46 -17.56 -6.44 10.66
CA GLY A 46 -17.79 -5.63 11.84
C GLY A 46 -17.24 -6.22 13.15
N TYR A 47 -16.37 -7.23 13.06
CA TYR A 47 -15.77 -7.82 14.24
C TYR A 47 -14.54 -7.05 14.70
N ASP A 48 -14.33 -7.01 16.01
CA ASP A 48 -13.07 -6.56 16.59
C ASP A 48 -11.99 -7.63 16.39
N THR A 49 -10.97 -7.27 15.62
CA THR A 49 -9.87 -8.17 15.29
C THR A 49 -8.60 -7.93 16.09
N ARG A 50 -8.68 -7.15 17.16
CA ARG A 50 -7.54 -6.93 18.06
C ARG A 50 -7.08 -8.25 18.65
N GLY A 51 -5.78 -8.52 18.55
CA GLY A 51 -5.19 -9.78 19.03
C GLY A 51 -5.33 -10.97 18.08
N PHE A 52 -6.04 -10.84 16.96
CA PHE A 52 -6.04 -11.88 15.92
C PHE A 52 -4.70 -11.88 15.20
N ILE A 53 -4.29 -13.05 14.74
CA ILE A 53 -3.12 -13.25 13.89
C ILE A 53 -3.63 -13.61 12.49
N ASP A 54 -3.28 -12.80 11.50
CA ASP A 54 -3.60 -13.04 10.11
C ASP A 54 -2.72 -14.16 9.55
N ALA A 55 -3.33 -15.30 9.21
CA ALA A 55 -2.59 -16.47 8.76
C ALA A 55 -2.00 -16.28 7.34
N GLN A 56 -2.71 -15.60 6.44
CA GLN A 56 -2.18 -15.30 5.10
C GLN A 56 -0.96 -14.41 5.20
N LEU A 57 -1.03 -13.36 6.02
CA LEU A 57 0.09 -12.44 6.22
C LEU A 57 1.27 -13.13 6.89
N GLN A 58 1.03 -13.93 7.93
CA GLN A 58 2.05 -14.70 8.62
C GLN A 58 2.78 -15.66 7.66
N TYR A 59 2.04 -16.36 6.84
CA TYR A 59 2.58 -17.26 5.83
C TYR A 59 3.39 -16.52 4.75
N TYR A 60 2.87 -15.41 4.25
CA TYR A 60 3.55 -14.54 3.31
C TYR A 60 4.90 -14.04 3.84
N LEU A 61 4.91 -13.57 5.09
CA LEU A 61 6.15 -13.09 5.72
C LEU A 61 7.16 -14.22 5.95
N LYS A 62 6.69 -15.45 6.20
CA LYS A 62 7.56 -16.64 6.31
C LYS A 62 8.17 -17.01 4.97
N LEU A 63 7.36 -17.07 3.92
CA LEU A 63 7.83 -17.45 2.59
C LEU A 63 8.72 -16.38 1.96
N ASN A 64 8.43 -15.10 2.23
CA ASN A 64 9.09 -13.96 1.59
C ASN A 64 9.05 -14.01 0.05
N GLN A 65 7.95 -14.48 -0.50
CA GLN A 65 7.68 -14.59 -1.94
C GLN A 65 6.25 -14.12 -2.22
N PRO A 66 5.95 -13.71 -3.46
CA PRO A 66 4.57 -13.43 -3.86
C PRO A 66 3.65 -14.61 -3.56
N CYS A 67 2.53 -14.33 -2.93
CA CYS A 67 1.54 -15.33 -2.60
C CYS A 67 0.21 -15.03 -3.28
N ASN A 68 -0.39 -16.08 -3.82
CA ASN A 68 -1.79 -16.09 -4.24
C ASN A 68 -2.54 -17.02 -3.28
N PHE A 69 -3.39 -16.42 -2.45
CA PHE A 69 -4.19 -17.20 -1.51
C PHE A 69 -5.47 -17.65 -2.18
N GLU A 70 -5.81 -18.92 -2.00
CA GLU A 70 -7.08 -19.46 -2.44
C GLU A 70 -8.20 -18.80 -1.62
N THR A 71 -9.10 -18.15 -2.31
CA THR A 71 -10.34 -17.64 -1.74
C THR A 71 -11.47 -18.16 -2.60
N PRO A 72 -12.64 -18.45 -2.03
CA PRO A 72 -13.79 -18.77 -2.84
C PRO A 72 -13.99 -17.70 -3.91
N SER A 73 -14.21 -18.11 -5.16
CA SER A 73 -14.25 -17.20 -6.31
C SER A 73 -15.22 -16.03 -6.14
N ILE A 74 -16.28 -16.25 -5.41
CA ILE A 74 -17.28 -15.24 -5.07
C ILE A 74 -16.70 -14.19 -4.12
N LEU A 75 -15.88 -14.57 -3.13
CA LEU A 75 -15.22 -13.62 -2.24
C LEU A 75 -14.24 -12.70 -3.00
N ASN A 76 -13.57 -13.21 -4.01
CA ASN A 76 -12.65 -12.43 -4.81
C ASN A 76 -13.28 -11.20 -5.46
N HIS A 77 -14.52 -11.33 -5.93
CA HIS A 77 -15.20 -10.22 -6.59
C HIS A 77 -15.83 -9.24 -5.62
N TYR A 78 -16.21 -9.67 -4.42
CA TYR A 78 -17.08 -8.92 -3.53
C TYR A 78 -16.50 -8.60 -2.16
N ALA A 79 -15.30 -9.05 -1.85
CA ALA A 79 -14.65 -8.72 -0.58
C ALA A 79 -14.62 -7.19 -0.33
N ARG A 80 -14.44 -6.41 -1.38
CA ARG A 80 -14.49 -4.94 -1.36
C ARG A 80 -15.84 -4.35 -0.99
N TYR A 81 -16.93 -5.06 -1.31
CA TYR A 81 -18.29 -4.61 -1.03
C TYR A 81 -18.79 -5.03 0.34
N ILE A 82 -18.03 -5.86 1.01
CA ILE A 82 -18.37 -6.35 2.35
C ILE A 82 -18.54 -5.18 3.32
N ALA A 83 -17.79 -4.11 3.14
CA ALA A 83 -17.85 -2.94 4.01
C ALA A 83 -19.14 -2.14 3.88
N ASP A 84 -19.62 -1.95 2.64
CA ASP A 84 -20.74 -1.05 2.36
C ASP A 84 -22.05 -1.76 2.19
N CYS A 85 -22.01 -3.05 1.93
CA CYS A 85 -23.21 -3.76 1.60
C CYS A 85 -23.65 -4.64 2.76
N ASN A 86 -24.81 -4.42 3.25
CA ASN A 86 -25.65 -5.46 3.86
C ASN A 86 -25.79 -6.72 2.97
N VAL A 87 -25.06 -6.76 1.88
CA VAL A 87 -25.01 -7.77 0.83
C VAL A 87 -24.14 -8.96 1.24
N LEU A 88 -23.35 -8.85 2.30
CA LEU A 88 -22.59 -9.97 2.87
C LEU A 88 -23.45 -11.23 3.02
N GLY A 89 -24.70 -11.05 3.45
CA GLY A 89 -25.63 -12.15 3.60
C GLY A 89 -26.16 -12.77 2.30
N SER A 90 -26.07 -12.08 1.15
CA SER A 90 -26.69 -12.54 -0.09
C SER A 90 -25.70 -13.07 -1.13
N LEU A 91 -24.41 -12.73 -1.02
CA LEU A 91 -23.44 -12.95 -2.09
C LEU A 91 -22.46 -14.09 -1.85
N VAL A 92 -22.28 -14.50 -0.61
CA VAL A 92 -21.27 -15.49 -0.27
C VAL A 92 -21.90 -16.65 0.48
N SER A 93 -22.31 -17.69 -0.23
CA SER A 93 -22.31 -19.00 0.38
C SER A 93 -20.88 -19.49 0.40
N LEU A 94 -20.23 -19.43 1.55
CA LEU A 94 -19.11 -20.32 1.76
C LEU A 94 -19.60 -21.73 1.45
N PRO A 95 -18.86 -22.49 0.64
CA PRO A 95 -19.21 -23.88 0.46
C PRO A 95 -19.38 -24.48 1.85
N LYS A 96 -20.35 -25.34 2.05
CA LYS A 96 -20.59 -26.09 3.28
C LYS A 96 -19.44 -27.07 3.61
N HIS A 97 -18.21 -26.67 3.28
CA HIS A 97 -17.04 -27.52 3.33
C HIS A 97 -16.11 -27.01 4.43
N GLU A 98 -16.51 -27.30 5.63
CA GLU A 98 -15.68 -27.18 6.82
C GLU A 98 -14.29 -27.78 6.58
N ASP A 99 -14.24 -28.91 5.88
CA ASP A 99 -13.00 -29.59 5.50
C ASP A 99 -12.10 -28.74 4.60
N ILE A 100 -12.65 -28.04 3.61
CA ILE A 100 -11.85 -27.17 2.70
C ILE A 100 -11.24 -26.00 3.46
N ALA A 101 -11.96 -25.41 4.38
CA ALA A 101 -11.47 -24.31 5.17
C ALA A 101 -10.38 -24.74 6.13
N TYR A 102 -10.49 -25.93 6.70
CA TYR A 102 -9.46 -26.53 7.52
C TYR A 102 -8.19 -26.78 6.71
N ASP A 103 -8.33 -27.43 5.55
CA ASP A 103 -7.21 -27.70 4.64
C ASP A 103 -6.49 -26.41 4.19
N LEU A 104 -7.24 -25.37 3.84
CA LEU A 104 -6.67 -24.07 3.46
C LEU A 104 -5.89 -23.45 4.61
N PHE A 105 -6.44 -23.51 5.81
CA PHE A 105 -5.77 -22.97 7.00
C PHE A 105 -4.51 -23.78 7.34
N GLU A 106 -4.60 -25.11 7.33
CA GLU A 106 -3.45 -26.00 7.65
C GLU A 106 -2.27 -25.78 6.69
N ARG A 107 -2.55 -25.55 5.40
CA ARG A 107 -1.51 -25.29 4.38
C ARG A 107 -0.72 -24.01 4.64
N ILE A 108 -1.35 -23.01 5.22
CA ILE A 108 -0.73 -21.70 5.45
C ILE A 108 -0.41 -21.42 6.92
N TYR A 109 -0.71 -22.35 7.82
CA TYR A 109 -0.48 -22.14 9.23
C TYR A 109 1.01 -22.06 9.57
N VAL A 110 1.39 -21.01 10.27
CA VAL A 110 2.74 -20.77 10.79
C VAL A 110 2.65 -20.50 12.28
N ALA A 111 3.20 -21.40 13.10
CA ALA A 111 3.12 -21.28 14.55
C ALA A 111 4.01 -20.16 15.10
N GLU A 112 5.16 -19.95 14.49
CA GLU A 112 6.12 -18.95 14.93
C GLU A 112 5.82 -17.58 14.33
N LYS A 113 5.73 -16.56 15.20
CA LYS A 113 5.51 -15.18 14.78
C LYS A 113 6.65 -14.69 13.88
N GLN A 114 6.28 -14.23 12.69
CA GLN A 114 7.26 -13.78 11.70
C GLN A 114 7.67 -12.32 11.92
N PRO A 115 8.94 -11.96 11.62
CA PRO A 115 9.38 -10.57 11.59
C PRO A 115 8.49 -9.71 10.68
N GLY A 116 8.15 -8.53 11.14
CA GLY A 116 7.28 -7.60 10.41
C GLY A 116 5.78 -7.79 10.63
N LEU A 117 5.33 -8.90 11.22
CA LEU A 117 3.89 -9.18 11.37
C LEU A 117 3.13 -8.05 12.06
N ASP A 118 3.66 -7.51 13.15
CA ASP A 118 2.96 -6.46 13.91
C ASP A 118 2.75 -5.20 13.07
N PHE A 119 3.78 -4.79 12.32
CA PHE A 119 3.69 -3.64 11.45
C PHE A 119 2.68 -3.88 10.31
N TYR A 120 2.83 -4.99 9.62
CA TYR A 120 1.98 -5.30 8.48
C TYR A 120 0.52 -5.48 8.90
N GLN A 121 0.25 -6.18 10.00
CA GLN A 121 -1.10 -6.43 10.46
C GLN A 121 -1.78 -5.19 11.05
N ASN A 122 -1.07 -4.46 11.95
CA ASN A 122 -1.70 -3.40 12.73
C ASN A 122 -1.63 -2.03 12.05
N GLN A 123 -0.67 -1.81 11.17
CA GLN A 123 -0.52 -0.54 10.47
C GLN A 123 -0.87 -0.66 8.99
N LEU A 124 -0.18 -1.52 8.23
CA LEU A 124 -0.37 -1.62 6.79
C LEU A 124 -1.79 -2.10 6.44
N LEU A 125 -2.24 -3.25 6.95
CA LEU A 125 -3.59 -3.73 6.67
C LEU A 125 -4.66 -2.74 7.13
N SER A 126 -4.46 -2.07 8.26
CA SER A 126 -5.41 -1.06 8.76
C SER A 126 -5.49 0.14 7.83
N ALA A 127 -4.34 0.67 7.40
CA ALA A 127 -4.29 1.83 6.51
C ALA A 127 -4.96 1.55 5.14
N PHE A 128 -4.70 0.39 4.57
CA PHE A 128 -5.30 0.02 3.29
C PHE A 128 -6.77 -0.37 3.42
N TYR A 129 -7.18 -1.02 4.52
CA TYR A 129 -8.59 -1.28 4.81
C TYR A 129 -9.43 -0.01 4.77
N ASP A 130 -8.94 1.08 5.39
CA ASP A 130 -9.68 2.35 5.41
C ASP A 130 -9.83 2.93 4.00
N ILE A 131 -8.80 2.87 3.16
CA ILE A 131 -8.88 3.32 1.75
C ILE A 131 -9.87 2.46 0.95
N GLU A 132 -9.75 1.15 1.06
CA GLU A 132 -10.62 0.20 0.34
C GLU A 132 -12.08 0.38 0.74
N LYS A 133 -12.34 0.56 2.04
CA LYS A 133 -13.68 0.78 2.58
C LYS A 133 -14.30 2.10 2.09
N ASN A 134 -13.51 3.16 2.01
CA ASN A 134 -14.01 4.48 1.64
C ASN A 134 -14.46 4.53 0.18
N GLY A 135 -13.73 3.85 -0.72
CA GLY A 135 -13.95 3.96 -2.15
C GLY A 135 -13.81 5.39 -2.68
N ILE A 136 -13.86 5.55 -3.97
CA ILE A 136 -13.85 6.86 -4.64
C ILE A 136 -15.20 7.12 -5.30
N GLN A 137 -15.75 8.30 -5.10
CA GLN A 137 -17.01 8.73 -5.71
C GLN A 137 -16.85 8.82 -7.23
N ILE A 138 -17.87 8.39 -7.97
CA ILE A 138 -17.88 8.45 -9.43
C ILE A 138 -19.08 9.23 -9.95
N ASN A 139 -18.91 9.80 -11.14
CA ASN A 139 -20.03 10.16 -12.02
C ASN A 139 -20.40 8.92 -12.85
N PRO A 140 -21.57 8.29 -12.63
CA PRO A 140 -21.92 7.01 -13.26
C PRO A 140 -21.93 7.05 -14.79
N THR A 141 -22.38 8.15 -15.39
CA THR A 141 -22.42 8.31 -16.84
C THR A 141 -21.01 8.32 -17.43
N LYS A 142 -20.14 9.22 -16.93
CA LYS A 142 -18.74 9.29 -17.38
C LYS A 142 -17.96 8.01 -17.07
N PHE A 143 -18.27 7.34 -15.96
CA PHE A 143 -17.64 6.07 -15.63
C PHE A 143 -17.99 4.97 -16.65
N THR A 144 -19.26 4.89 -17.02
CA THR A 144 -19.71 3.93 -18.05
C THR A 144 -19.10 4.25 -19.43
N GLU A 145 -18.95 5.52 -19.77
CA GLU A 145 -18.27 5.95 -21.00
C GLU A 145 -16.78 5.54 -21.02
N ALA A 146 -16.08 5.72 -19.89
CA ALA A 146 -14.63 5.45 -19.80
C ALA A 146 -14.30 3.96 -19.66
N PHE A 147 -15.09 3.21 -18.90
CA PHE A 147 -14.76 1.83 -18.48
C PHE A 147 -15.79 0.79 -18.92
N GLY A 148 -16.91 1.19 -19.50
CA GLY A 148 -18.02 0.30 -19.83
C GLY A 148 -18.63 -0.32 -18.56
N GLN A 149 -19.27 -1.47 -18.73
CA GLN A 149 -19.84 -2.23 -17.61
C GLN A 149 -18.85 -3.25 -17.00
N SER A 150 -17.57 -3.16 -17.38
CA SER A 150 -16.57 -4.18 -17.02
C SER A 150 -16.19 -4.14 -15.53
N PHE A 151 -16.41 -3.01 -14.87
CA PHE A 151 -16.07 -2.85 -13.46
C PHE A 151 -17.33 -2.72 -12.62
N SER A 152 -17.35 -3.46 -11.53
CA SER A 152 -18.43 -3.35 -10.56
C SER A 152 -18.36 -2.03 -9.83
N VAL A 153 -19.47 -1.33 -9.80
CA VAL A 153 -19.68 -0.15 -8.96
C VAL A 153 -20.82 -0.46 -8.01
N ASN A 154 -20.72 0.05 -6.81
CA ASN A 154 -21.82 0.00 -5.87
C ASN A 154 -22.37 1.42 -5.75
N GLU A 155 -23.63 1.58 -6.15
CA GLU A 155 -24.28 2.88 -6.23
C GLU A 155 -23.48 3.84 -7.13
N ASP A 156 -22.77 4.78 -6.53
CA ASP A 156 -22.01 5.83 -7.18
C ASP A 156 -20.52 5.84 -6.78
N LYS A 157 -20.02 4.71 -6.28
CA LYS A 157 -18.62 4.55 -5.87
C LYS A 157 -17.90 3.45 -6.63
N SER A 158 -16.63 3.68 -6.92
CA SER A 158 -15.67 2.67 -7.34
C SER A 158 -14.75 2.31 -6.19
N TYR A 159 -14.54 1.03 -5.99
CA TYR A 159 -13.68 0.51 -4.94
C TYR A 159 -12.41 -0.07 -5.54
N THR A 160 -11.29 0.15 -4.88
CA THR A 160 -10.03 -0.55 -5.16
C THR A 160 -9.81 -1.61 -4.09
N GLN A 161 -9.02 -2.61 -4.43
CA GLN A 161 -8.51 -3.58 -3.48
C GLN A 161 -7.04 -3.82 -3.75
N TYR A 162 -6.23 -3.74 -2.70
CA TYR A 162 -4.79 -3.84 -2.80
C TYR A 162 -4.29 -5.26 -2.51
N ASN A 163 -3.39 -5.72 -3.37
CA ASN A 163 -2.61 -6.92 -3.13
C ASN A 163 -1.22 -6.54 -2.65
N TYR A 164 -0.95 -6.71 -1.38
CA TYR A 164 0.37 -6.50 -0.75
C TYR A 164 1.18 -7.79 -0.62
N TYR A 165 0.65 -8.92 -1.07
CA TYR A 165 1.38 -10.20 -1.11
C TYR A 165 2.29 -10.30 -2.34
N THR A 166 2.97 -9.21 -2.66
CA THR A 166 3.93 -9.07 -3.76
C THR A 166 5.37 -9.29 -3.26
N THR A 167 6.32 -9.37 -4.17
CA THR A 167 7.75 -9.53 -3.83
C THR A 167 8.21 -8.55 -2.76
N THR A 168 7.85 -7.29 -2.90
CA THR A 168 8.32 -6.20 -2.05
C THR A 168 7.28 -5.70 -1.04
N GLY A 169 6.08 -6.25 -1.05
CA GLY A 169 4.94 -5.72 -0.28
C GLY A 169 4.33 -4.46 -0.90
N ARG A 170 4.88 -3.97 -2.02
CA ARG A 170 4.34 -2.81 -2.73
C ARG A 170 2.96 -3.15 -3.29
N PRO A 171 1.90 -2.46 -2.86
CA PRO A 171 0.54 -2.81 -3.23
C PRO A 171 0.30 -2.70 -4.73
N SER A 172 -0.38 -3.68 -5.27
CA SER A 172 -0.87 -3.69 -6.65
C SER A 172 -2.38 -3.89 -6.64
N ASN A 173 -3.04 -3.60 -7.75
CA ASN A 173 -4.47 -3.86 -7.87
C ASN A 173 -4.76 -5.36 -7.83
N ARG A 174 -5.87 -5.71 -7.19
CA ARG A 174 -6.35 -7.07 -7.01
C ARG A 174 -7.65 -7.29 -7.77
N PHE A 175 -7.91 -8.55 -8.15
CA PHE A 175 -9.18 -9.01 -8.73
C PHE A 175 -9.66 -8.25 -9.98
N GLY A 176 -8.76 -7.80 -10.84
CA GLY A 176 -9.14 -7.11 -12.07
C GLY A 176 -9.76 -5.73 -11.87
N GLY A 177 -9.59 -5.12 -10.68
CA GLY A 177 -9.99 -3.74 -10.44
C GLY A 177 -9.24 -2.73 -11.31
N ILE A 178 -9.72 -1.48 -11.31
CA ILE A 178 -9.07 -0.40 -12.07
C ILE A 178 -7.63 -0.21 -11.58
N ASN A 179 -6.68 -0.24 -12.51
CA ASN A 179 -5.30 0.10 -12.21
C ASN A 179 -5.12 1.62 -12.22
N PHE A 180 -5.43 2.26 -11.10
CA PHE A 180 -5.35 3.72 -10.97
C PHE A 180 -3.96 4.29 -11.24
N ALA A 181 -2.90 3.55 -10.93
CA ALA A 181 -1.53 3.98 -11.19
C ALA A 181 -1.19 4.06 -12.70
N ALA A 182 -1.92 3.31 -13.52
CA ALA A 182 -1.76 3.27 -14.97
C ALA A 182 -2.79 4.12 -15.74
N LEU A 183 -3.72 4.79 -15.04
CA LEU A 183 -4.71 5.65 -15.72
C LEU A 183 -4.03 6.83 -16.42
N ASN A 184 -4.28 6.96 -17.69
CA ASN A 184 -3.81 8.09 -18.47
C ASN A 184 -4.44 9.41 -17.96
N LYS A 185 -3.66 10.49 -18.01
CA LYS A 185 -4.13 11.82 -17.60
C LYS A 185 -4.90 12.54 -18.71
N ASP A 186 -4.68 12.13 -19.97
CA ASP A 186 -5.09 12.88 -21.15
C ASP A 186 -6.21 12.19 -21.96
N ASP A 187 -6.68 11.00 -21.55
CA ASP A 187 -7.72 10.23 -22.26
C ASP A 187 -9.14 10.39 -21.70
N GLY A 188 -9.30 11.24 -20.69
CA GLY A 188 -10.60 11.48 -20.03
C GLY A 188 -11.03 10.42 -19.03
N SER A 189 -10.26 9.31 -18.86
CA SER A 189 -10.61 8.24 -17.91
C SER A 189 -10.67 8.70 -16.47
N ARG A 190 -9.97 9.79 -16.12
CA ARG A 190 -9.96 10.39 -14.79
C ARG A 190 -11.14 11.33 -14.51
N ASP A 191 -11.91 11.72 -15.53
CA ASP A 191 -13.01 12.70 -15.41
C ASP A 191 -14.19 12.17 -14.62
N CYS A 192 -14.32 10.84 -14.55
CA CYS A 192 -15.42 10.20 -13.85
C CYS A 192 -15.22 10.13 -12.32
N PHE A 193 -14.01 10.33 -11.81
CA PHE A 193 -13.73 10.31 -10.38
C PHE A 193 -13.86 11.72 -9.80
N VAL A 194 -14.77 11.88 -8.84
CA VAL A 194 -15.20 13.17 -8.33
C VAL A 194 -15.19 13.18 -6.79
N SER A 195 -15.24 14.37 -6.19
CA SER A 195 -15.49 14.48 -4.76
C SER A 195 -16.93 14.06 -4.41
N ARG A 196 -17.12 13.37 -3.29
CA ARG A 196 -18.43 13.01 -2.71
C ARG A 196 -19.16 14.20 -2.07
N PHE A 197 -18.45 15.27 -1.83
CA PHE A 197 -18.98 16.45 -1.17
C PHE A 197 -19.36 17.52 -2.22
N GLU A 198 -20.52 18.14 -2.05
CA GLU A 198 -21.06 19.14 -3.01
C GLU A 198 -20.07 20.29 -3.27
N ASN A 199 -19.40 20.78 -2.25
CA ASN A 199 -18.36 21.81 -2.35
C ASN A 199 -16.96 21.28 -1.96
N GLY A 200 -16.75 19.98 -2.11
CA GLY A 200 -15.50 19.35 -1.77
C GLY A 200 -14.48 19.34 -2.89
N SER A 201 -13.35 18.76 -2.59
CA SER A 201 -12.26 18.57 -3.56
C SER A 201 -11.58 17.24 -3.34
N LEU A 202 -11.12 16.63 -4.42
CA LEU A 202 -10.06 15.62 -4.36
C LEU A 202 -8.74 16.34 -4.14
N VAL A 203 -7.95 15.87 -3.17
CA VAL A 203 -6.65 16.44 -2.82
C VAL A 203 -5.60 15.34 -2.93
N GLU A 204 -4.67 15.50 -3.88
CA GLU A 204 -3.55 14.57 -4.09
C GLU A 204 -2.30 15.09 -3.36
N LEU A 205 -1.75 14.25 -2.52
CA LEU A 205 -0.47 14.44 -1.87
C LEU A 205 0.54 13.54 -2.60
N ASP A 206 1.52 14.13 -3.27
CA ASP A 206 2.47 13.45 -4.17
C ASP A 206 3.91 13.77 -3.70
N PHE A 207 4.66 12.75 -3.26
CA PHE A 207 6.02 12.93 -2.78
C PHE A 207 6.97 13.34 -3.90
N ASN A 208 7.68 14.43 -3.68
CA ASN A 208 8.62 14.95 -4.67
C ASN A 208 9.94 14.16 -4.66
N SER A 209 10.29 13.57 -5.81
CA SER A 209 11.57 12.84 -5.99
C SER A 209 11.78 11.76 -4.92
N TYR A 210 10.76 10.94 -4.69
CA TYR A 210 10.62 10.12 -3.49
C TYR A 210 11.79 9.16 -3.27
N HIS A 211 12.12 8.28 -4.24
CA HIS A 211 13.22 7.32 -4.09
C HIS A 211 14.59 7.98 -3.84
N PRO A 212 15.00 9.03 -4.56
CA PRO A 212 16.21 9.80 -4.18
C PRO A 212 16.19 10.29 -2.73
N ARG A 213 15.05 10.77 -2.23
CA ARG A 213 14.93 11.26 -0.85
C ARG A 213 14.91 10.12 0.18
N LEU A 214 14.34 8.97 -0.13
CA LEU A 214 14.45 7.76 0.69
C LEU A 214 15.92 7.32 0.82
N ILE A 215 16.65 7.30 -0.30
CA ILE A 215 18.10 7.00 -0.30
C ILE A 215 18.86 8.03 0.54
N ALA A 216 18.55 9.31 0.36
CA ALA A 216 19.17 10.40 1.13
C ALA A 216 18.93 10.22 2.64
N SER A 217 17.69 9.90 3.05
CA SER A 217 17.36 9.61 4.44
C SER A 217 18.13 8.42 5.02
N LEU A 218 18.33 7.35 4.23
CA LEU A 218 19.06 6.15 4.66
C LEU A 218 20.59 6.33 4.69
N THR A 219 21.11 7.30 3.94
CA THR A 219 22.56 7.55 3.83
C THR A 219 23.05 8.77 4.60
N GLY A 220 22.12 9.55 5.15
CA GLY A 220 22.43 10.84 5.77
C GLY A 220 22.80 11.93 4.76
N TYR A 221 22.52 11.72 3.47
CA TYR A 221 22.69 12.75 2.46
C TYR A 221 21.59 13.79 2.57
N ASP A 222 21.95 15.08 2.41
CA ASP A 222 20.98 16.16 2.46
C ASP A 222 20.94 16.93 1.14
N PHE A 223 19.79 16.98 0.51
CA PHE A 223 19.52 17.82 -0.66
C PHE A 223 19.16 19.26 -0.28
N GLY A 224 18.98 19.54 1.01
CA GLY A 224 18.41 20.80 1.48
C GLY A 224 16.99 21.04 0.93
N SER A 225 16.64 22.31 0.75
CA SER A 225 15.36 22.74 0.17
C SER A 225 15.33 22.69 -1.36
N GLU A 226 16.42 22.30 -2.02
CA GLU A 226 16.55 22.31 -3.46
C GLU A 226 15.77 21.17 -4.11
N ASP A 227 15.26 21.38 -5.34
CA ASP A 227 14.72 20.30 -6.14
C ASP A 227 15.82 19.29 -6.47
N VAL A 228 15.55 18.01 -6.22
CA VAL A 228 16.54 16.93 -6.37
C VAL A 228 17.10 16.86 -7.79
N TYR A 229 16.24 17.00 -8.79
CA TYR A 229 16.67 16.87 -10.18
C TYR A 229 17.38 18.12 -10.68
N GLU A 230 17.03 19.30 -10.16
CA GLU A 230 17.78 20.52 -10.40
C GLU A 230 19.16 20.43 -9.76
N HIS A 231 19.24 19.98 -8.51
CA HIS A 231 20.51 19.73 -7.82
C HIS A 231 21.41 18.77 -8.61
N LEU A 232 20.86 17.63 -9.02
CA LEU A 232 21.62 16.62 -9.77
C LEU A 232 21.98 17.10 -11.20
N ALA A 233 21.13 17.90 -11.85
CA ALA A 233 21.40 18.46 -13.17
C ALA A 233 22.63 19.35 -13.19
N LYS A 234 22.92 20.06 -12.10
CA LYS A 234 24.15 20.85 -11.96
C LYS A 234 25.40 19.99 -12.12
N HIS A 235 25.37 18.78 -11.54
CA HIS A 235 26.46 17.82 -11.65
C HIS A 235 26.50 17.11 -13.01
N TYR A 236 25.34 16.77 -13.58
CA TYR A 236 25.29 16.10 -14.88
C TYR A 236 25.76 16.97 -16.04
N HIS A 237 25.54 18.28 -15.94
CA HIS A 237 25.79 19.22 -17.02
C HIS A 237 26.89 20.25 -16.71
N ASP A 238 27.55 20.09 -15.57
CA ASP A 238 28.60 21.02 -15.09
C ASP A 238 28.15 22.50 -15.19
N THR A 239 26.97 22.79 -14.64
CA THR A 239 26.36 24.13 -14.67
C THR A 239 25.71 24.48 -13.35
N GLN A 240 25.71 25.76 -12.98
CA GLN A 240 25.03 26.22 -11.77
C GLN A 240 23.55 26.56 -12.04
N THR A 241 23.18 26.75 -13.30
CA THR A 241 21.83 27.15 -13.71
C THR A 241 21.31 26.22 -14.80
N PRO A 242 20.87 24.98 -14.44
CA PRO A 242 20.38 24.04 -15.42
C PRO A 242 19.05 24.50 -16.05
N THR A 243 18.92 24.29 -17.33
CA THR A 243 17.69 24.55 -18.07
C THR A 243 16.63 23.46 -17.81
N LYS A 244 15.34 23.75 -18.08
CA LYS A 244 14.27 22.76 -17.94
C LYS A 244 14.54 21.43 -18.67
N PRO A 245 15.04 21.41 -19.93
CA PRO A 245 15.42 20.17 -20.61
C PRO A 245 16.51 19.39 -19.86
N GLN A 246 17.51 20.09 -19.32
CA GLN A 246 18.60 19.47 -18.54
C GLN A 246 18.08 18.84 -17.23
N ILE A 247 17.15 19.50 -16.55
CA ILE A 247 16.50 18.96 -15.34
C ILE A 247 15.70 17.70 -15.70
N LEU A 248 14.97 17.69 -16.79
CA LEU A 248 14.23 16.52 -17.27
C LEU A 248 15.19 15.36 -17.59
N GLN A 249 16.26 15.63 -18.31
CA GLN A 249 17.30 14.64 -18.61
C GLN A 249 17.97 14.10 -17.33
N ALA A 250 18.21 14.98 -16.34
CA ALA A 250 18.75 14.58 -15.04
C ALA A 250 17.80 13.60 -14.32
N LYS A 251 16.49 13.84 -14.39
CA LYS A 251 15.49 12.93 -13.84
C LYS A 251 15.60 11.54 -14.45
N GLU A 252 15.57 11.44 -15.77
CA GLU A 252 15.68 10.15 -16.49
C GLU A 252 17.01 9.45 -16.20
N SER A 253 18.11 10.22 -16.20
CA SER A 253 19.43 9.68 -15.89
C SER A 253 19.53 9.18 -14.45
N THR A 254 18.95 9.90 -13.48
CA THR A 254 18.92 9.48 -12.08
C THR A 254 18.17 8.17 -11.88
N PHE A 255 16.99 8.01 -12.50
CA PHE A 255 16.28 6.75 -12.45
C PHE A 255 17.11 5.59 -13.04
N ARG A 256 17.75 5.83 -14.18
CA ARG A 256 18.62 4.84 -14.81
C ARG A 256 19.79 4.44 -13.91
N GLN A 257 20.39 5.41 -13.20
CA GLN A 257 21.47 5.13 -12.25
C GLN A 257 20.99 4.34 -11.04
N ILE A 258 19.88 4.74 -10.43
CA ILE A 258 19.36 4.09 -9.22
C ILE A 258 18.90 2.64 -9.51
N TYR A 259 18.19 2.44 -10.62
CA TYR A 259 17.59 1.13 -10.91
C TYR A 259 18.45 0.21 -11.79
N GLY A 260 19.26 0.79 -12.66
CA GLY A 260 20.08 0.01 -13.60
C GLY A 260 21.55 -0.14 -13.20
N GLY A 261 21.96 0.60 -12.17
CA GLY A 261 23.35 0.58 -11.70
C GLY A 261 24.08 1.91 -11.85
N ILE A 262 24.77 2.32 -10.80
CA ILE A 262 25.48 3.61 -10.75
C ILE A 262 26.79 3.52 -11.51
N SER A 263 26.89 4.25 -12.61
CA SER A 263 28.06 4.32 -13.48
C SER A 263 29.23 5.02 -12.77
N LYS A 264 30.47 4.54 -13.02
CA LYS A 264 31.68 5.07 -12.40
C LYS A 264 31.86 6.59 -12.62
N GLN A 265 31.43 7.09 -13.76
CA GLN A 265 31.53 8.52 -14.11
C GLN A 265 30.71 9.44 -13.20
N TYR A 266 29.68 8.92 -12.49
CA TYR A 266 28.86 9.72 -11.56
C TYR A 266 29.27 9.58 -10.10
N LEU A 267 30.31 8.80 -9.78
CA LEU A 267 30.76 8.60 -8.40
C LEU A 267 31.41 9.86 -7.78
N HIS A 268 31.72 10.87 -8.60
CA HIS A 268 32.15 12.17 -8.10
C HIS A 268 30.98 12.97 -7.48
N VAL A 269 29.74 12.62 -7.81
CA VAL A 269 28.52 13.20 -7.21
C VAL A 269 28.28 12.54 -5.85
N PRO A 270 28.33 13.26 -4.73
CA PRO A 270 28.28 12.66 -3.40
C PRO A 270 27.03 11.80 -3.16
N PHE A 271 25.88 12.21 -3.71
CA PHE A 271 24.63 11.41 -3.65
C PHE A 271 24.80 10.03 -4.28
N PHE A 272 25.35 9.94 -5.50
CA PHE A 272 25.52 8.64 -6.17
C PHE A 272 26.58 7.77 -5.50
N LYS A 273 27.60 8.39 -4.92
CA LYS A 273 28.57 7.65 -4.11
C LYS A 273 27.88 7.02 -2.89
N ALA A 274 27.10 7.80 -2.13
CA ALA A 274 26.37 7.34 -0.97
C ALA A 274 25.31 6.26 -1.33
N ALA A 275 24.59 6.45 -2.42
CA ALA A 275 23.63 5.47 -2.92
C ALA A 275 24.29 4.13 -3.31
N LYS A 276 25.45 4.18 -3.97
CA LYS A 276 26.23 2.99 -4.30
C LYS A 276 26.73 2.27 -3.06
N GLU A 277 27.29 2.99 -2.11
CA GLU A 277 27.77 2.45 -0.83
C GLU A 277 26.63 1.78 -0.03
N LEU A 278 25.43 2.37 -0.05
CA LEU A 278 24.23 1.74 0.53
C LEU A 278 23.86 0.43 -0.19
N ALA A 279 23.82 0.45 -1.51
CA ALA A 279 23.51 -0.74 -2.30
C ALA A 279 24.54 -1.88 -2.08
N GLU A 280 25.82 -1.56 -2.06
CA GLU A 280 26.90 -2.51 -1.78
C GLU A 280 26.83 -3.05 -0.36
N ARG A 281 26.58 -2.20 0.64
CA ARG A 281 26.41 -2.63 2.03
C ARG A 281 25.25 -3.61 2.19
N LEU A 282 24.09 -3.34 1.57
CA LEU A 282 22.94 -4.25 1.58
C LEU A 282 23.28 -5.57 0.88
N TRP A 283 23.98 -5.50 -0.23
CA TRP A 283 24.38 -6.68 -1.00
C TRP A 283 25.33 -7.58 -0.20
N TYR A 284 26.41 -7.03 0.36
CA TYR A 284 27.34 -7.81 1.16
C TYR A 284 26.71 -8.37 2.41
N PHE A 285 25.85 -7.59 3.08
CA PHE A 285 25.07 -8.08 4.22
C PHE A 285 24.20 -9.29 3.80
N ALA A 286 23.53 -9.20 2.66
CA ALA A 286 22.71 -10.29 2.15
C ALA A 286 23.52 -11.54 1.79
N GLN A 287 24.73 -11.37 1.24
CA GLN A 287 25.62 -12.50 0.97
C GLN A 287 26.06 -13.22 2.26
N ASP A 288 26.35 -12.48 3.30
CA ASP A 288 26.82 -13.04 4.57
C ASP A 288 25.70 -13.67 5.41
N HIS A 289 24.49 -13.08 5.39
CA HIS A 289 23.37 -13.45 6.27
C HIS A 289 22.24 -14.19 5.55
N GLY A 290 22.23 -14.17 4.22
CA GLY A 290 21.16 -14.78 3.41
C GLY A 290 19.90 -13.92 3.25
N TYR A 291 19.85 -12.71 3.80
CA TYR A 291 18.69 -11.81 3.71
C TYR A 291 19.10 -10.35 3.88
N ILE A 292 18.21 -9.45 3.48
CA ILE A 292 18.18 -8.05 3.95
C ILE A 292 16.90 -7.81 4.77
N GLU A 293 16.95 -6.81 5.64
CA GLU A 293 15.86 -6.51 6.56
C GLU A 293 15.37 -5.07 6.40
N SER A 294 14.05 -4.87 6.47
CA SER A 294 13.48 -3.54 6.50
C SER A 294 13.82 -2.82 7.81
N PRO A 295 14.30 -1.58 7.76
CA PRO A 295 14.54 -0.78 8.96
C PRO A 295 13.26 -0.31 9.64
N VAL A 296 12.09 -0.47 9.03
CA VAL A 296 10.78 -0.06 9.56
C VAL A 296 10.10 -1.22 10.24
N SER A 297 9.85 -2.30 9.52
CA SER A 297 9.03 -3.42 10.00
C SER A 297 9.83 -4.59 10.55
N GLY A 298 11.11 -4.69 10.21
CA GLY A 298 11.91 -5.89 10.43
C GLY A 298 11.59 -7.05 9.46
N ARG A 299 10.76 -6.81 8.44
CA ARG A 299 10.50 -7.80 7.39
C ARG A 299 11.80 -8.15 6.66
N LYS A 300 11.99 -9.43 6.39
CA LYS A 300 13.15 -9.93 5.66
C LYS A 300 12.84 -10.15 4.19
N LEU A 301 13.81 -9.89 3.32
CA LEU A 301 13.86 -10.37 1.94
C LEU A 301 14.97 -11.42 1.87
N ILE A 302 14.60 -12.68 1.69
CA ILE A 302 15.51 -13.82 1.75
C ILE A 302 16.11 -14.03 0.37
N LEU A 303 17.45 -13.96 0.28
CA LEU A 303 18.18 -14.00 -0.98
C LEU A 303 17.94 -15.28 -1.78
N ALA A 304 17.87 -16.44 -1.10
CA ALA A 304 17.65 -17.74 -1.72
C ALA A 304 16.29 -17.87 -2.44
N ASN A 305 15.35 -16.96 -2.19
CA ASN A 305 14.05 -16.96 -2.85
C ASN A 305 14.08 -16.38 -4.27
N TYR A 306 15.20 -15.80 -4.70
CA TYR A 306 15.30 -15.10 -5.96
C TYR A 306 16.40 -15.74 -6.82
N GLN A 307 16.03 -16.20 -8.03
CA GLN A 307 16.98 -16.68 -9.01
C GLN A 307 17.68 -15.48 -9.68
N ASP A 308 18.97 -15.59 -9.90
CA ASP A 308 19.80 -14.62 -10.64
C ASP A 308 19.67 -13.17 -10.16
N ILE A 309 19.43 -12.99 -8.85
CA ILE A 309 19.33 -11.66 -8.28
C ILE A 309 20.68 -10.93 -8.36
N THR A 310 20.65 -9.68 -8.81
CA THR A 310 21.81 -8.80 -8.86
C THR A 310 21.78 -7.81 -7.70
N LEU A 311 22.93 -7.15 -7.44
CA LEU A 311 23.04 -6.08 -6.46
C LEU A 311 21.93 -5.03 -6.64
N TYR A 312 21.73 -4.52 -7.86
CA TYR A 312 20.75 -3.48 -8.11
C TYR A 312 19.30 -3.97 -8.13
N THR A 313 19.07 -5.22 -8.47
CA THR A 313 17.74 -5.83 -8.32
C THR A 313 17.37 -5.93 -6.84
N LEU A 314 18.29 -6.39 -5.99
CA LEU A 314 18.08 -6.44 -4.54
C LEU A 314 17.87 -5.04 -3.95
N PHE A 315 18.67 -4.06 -4.39
CA PHE A 315 18.54 -2.67 -3.98
C PHE A 315 17.17 -2.08 -4.34
N ASN A 316 16.66 -2.38 -5.55
CA ASN A 316 15.32 -1.96 -5.98
C ASN A 316 14.21 -2.58 -5.16
N TYR A 317 14.34 -3.88 -4.83
CA TYR A 317 13.36 -4.55 -3.96
C TYR A 317 13.35 -3.95 -2.56
N PHE A 318 14.54 -3.66 -2.02
CA PHE A 318 14.67 -2.97 -0.74
C PHE A 318 14.00 -1.59 -0.76
N LEU A 319 14.28 -0.77 -1.79
CA LEU A 319 13.69 0.57 -1.91
C LEU A 319 12.16 0.53 -2.03
N GLN A 320 11.61 -0.40 -2.80
CA GLN A 320 10.15 -0.55 -2.94
C GLN A 320 9.49 -1.02 -1.64
N MET A 321 10.13 -1.93 -0.91
CA MET A 321 9.67 -2.35 0.41
C MET A 321 9.69 -1.17 1.38
N TYR A 322 10.81 -0.46 1.44
CA TYR A 322 10.98 0.70 2.32
C TYR A 322 10.01 1.84 1.96
N GLU A 323 9.81 2.12 0.66
CA GLU A 323 8.81 3.08 0.16
C GLU A 323 7.41 2.78 0.72
N THR A 324 6.96 1.54 0.55
CA THR A 324 5.62 1.13 1.00
C THR A 324 5.46 1.29 2.52
N GLU A 325 6.44 0.82 3.27
CA GLU A 325 6.39 0.88 4.73
C GLU A 325 6.49 2.32 5.25
N PHE A 326 7.32 3.16 4.61
CA PHE A 326 7.42 4.58 4.94
C PHE A 326 6.12 5.33 4.61
N ASN A 327 5.44 4.98 3.50
CA ASN A 327 4.12 5.52 3.19
C ASN A 327 3.08 5.17 4.26
N VAL A 328 3.11 3.97 4.78
CA VAL A 328 2.21 3.55 5.87
C VAL A 328 2.48 4.35 7.15
N LEU A 329 3.76 4.60 7.47
CA LEU A 329 4.14 5.47 8.61
C LEU A 329 3.67 6.92 8.45
N THR A 330 3.46 7.37 7.22
CA THR A 330 2.89 8.69 6.91
C THR A 330 1.37 8.68 6.90
N LEU A 331 0.78 7.71 6.21
CA LEU A 331 -0.65 7.61 6.00
C LEU A 331 -1.41 7.33 7.29
N LYS A 332 -0.92 6.41 8.11
CA LYS A 332 -1.62 6.01 9.35
C LYS A 332 -1.80 7.16 10.34
N PRO A 333 -0.79 7.99 10.67
CA PRO A 333 -0.99 9.19 11.49
C PRO A 333 -1.97 10.20 10.89
N ILE A 334 -2.00 10.35 9.56
CA ILE A 334 -2.99 11.20 8.88
C ILE A 334 -4.41 10.65 9.11
N GLN A 335 -4.61 9.35 8.87
CA GLN A 335 -5.91 8.71 9.07
C GLN A 335 -6.38 8.79 10.53
N ASP A 336 -5.47 8.62 11.50
CA ASP A 336 -5.79 8.69 12.92
C ASP A 336 -6.24 10.12 13.33
N GLN A 337 -5.60 11.16 12.80
CA GLN A 337 -6.03 12.54 13.02
C GLN A 337 -7.37 12.85 12.35
N LEU A 338 -7.68 12.19 11.24
CA LEU A 338 -8.92 12.37 10.49
C LEU A 338 -10.09 11.49 10.97
N GLN A 339 -9.91 10.68 12.01
CA GLN A 339 -10.89 9.67 12.46
C GLN A 339 -12.29 10.22 12.75
N ASN A 340 -12.36 11.48 13.24
CA ASN A 340 -13.62 12.17 13.56
C ASN A 340 -13.99 13.26 12.54
N HIS A 341 -13.33 13.24 11.37
CA HIS A 341 -13.55 14.19 10.29
C HIS A 341 -14.26 13.50 9.11
N LYS A 342 -14.79 14.31 8.21
CA LYS A 342 -15.42 13.83 6.97
C LYS A 342 -14.37 13.51 5.89
N THR A 343 -13.21 14.16 5.96
CA THR A 343 -12.06 13.92 5.06
C THR A 343 -11.59 12.47 5.16
N VAL A 344 -11.45 11.81 4.03
CA VAL A 344 -11.05 10.40 3.96
C VAL A 344 -10.00 10.16 2.87
N ALA A 345 -9.07 9.25 3.12
CA ALA A 345 -8.20 8.72 2.07
C ALA A 345 -9.01 7.76 1.19
N VAL A 346 -8.93 7.93 -0.13
CA VAL A 346 -9.74 7.18 -1.11
C VAL A 346 -8.91 6.40 -2.12
N LEU A 347 -7.63 6.75 -2.28
CA LEU A 347 -6.75 6.07 -3.22
C LEU A 347 -5.28 6.20 -2.78
N TYR A 348 -4.53 5.14 -3.03
CA TYR A 348 -3.08 5.10 -2.90
C TYR A 348 -2.46 4.63 -4.22
N THR A 349 -1.51 5.40 -4.73
CA THR A 349 -0.79 5.08 -5.97
C THR A 349 0.72 5.29 -5.79
N TYR A 350 1.35 4.39 -5.03
CA TYR A 350 2.79 4.34 -4.75
C TYR A 350 3.33 5.58 -4.03
N ASP A 351 3.70 6.61 -4.79
CA ASP A 351 4.26 7.88 -4.30
C ASP A 351 3.19 8.95 -4.05
N SER A 352 1.90 8.61 -4.22
CA SER A 352 0.82 9.55 -3.93
C SER A 352 -0.35 8.95 -3.17
N ILE A 353 -1.03 9.82 -2.40
CA ILE A 353 -2.23 9.52 -1.64
C ILE A 353 -3.30 10.54 -2.05
N LEU A 354 -4.49 10.05 -2.40
CA LEU A 354 -5.63 10.88 -2.75
C LEU A 354 -6.62 10.91 -1.59
N PHE A 355 -7.00 12.10 -1.18
CA PHE A 355 -8.03 12.36 -0.19
C PHE A 355 -9.26 12.97 -0.84
N ASP A 356 -10.43 12.68 -0.27
CA ASP A 356 -11.68 13.35 -0.59
C ASP A 356 -12.05 14.25 0.59
N VAL A 357 -12.13 15.55 0.34
CA VAL A 357 -12.05 16.60 1.37
C VAL A 357 -13.22 17.57 1.22
N PRO A 358 -14.10 17.74 2.22
CA PRO A 358 -15.08 18.82 2.22
C PRO A 358 -14.40 20.18 2.38
N SER A 359 -14.99 21.23 1.84
CA SER A 359 -14.38 22.56 1.80
C SER A 359 -14.00 23.10 3.19
N GLU A 360 -14.81 22.81 4.20
CA GLU A 360 -14.60 23.24 5.58
C GLU A 360 -13.40 22.58 6.28
N GLU A 361 -12.92 21.43 5.79
CA GLU A 361 -11.80 20.70 6.38
C GLU A 361 -10.49 20.85 5.57
N LEU A 362 -10.52 21.54 4.43
CA LEU A 362 -9.37 21.66 3.55
C LEU A 362 -8.17 22.33 4.24
N ASP A 363 -8.42 23.46 4.91
CA ASP A 363 -7.36 24.19 5.63
C ASP A 363 -6.79 23.37 6.78
N TYR A 364 -7.61 22.59 7.48
CA TYR A 364 -7.16 21.69 8.55
C TYR A 364 -6.25 20.60 7.99
N LEU A 365 -6.64 19.94 6.90
CA LEU A 365 -5.78 18.94 6.25
C LEU A 365 -4.43 19.53 5.83
N LEU A 366 -4.43 20.68 5.15
CA LEU A 366 -3.22 21.26 4.55
C LEU A 366 -2.28 21.91 5.57
N LYS A 367 -2.82 22.57 6.60
CA LYS A 367 -2.04 23.40 7.53
C LYS A 367 -1.69 22.70 8.83
N GLU A 368 -2.49 21.70 9.23
CA GLU A 368 -2.29 20.99 10.50
C GLU A 368 -1.91 19.54 10.28
N VAL A 369 -2.75 18.74 9.62
CA VAL A 369 -2.58 17.28 9.54
C VAL A 369 -1.33 16.89 8.75
N ILE A 370 -1.17 17.42 7.53
CA ILE A 370 -0.02 17.07 6.68
C ILE A 370 1.31 17.49 7.31
N PRO A 371 1.49 18.75 7.80
CA PRO A 371 2.75 19.16 8.39
C PRO A 371 3.11 18.42 9.69
N GLN A 372 2.12 17.95 10.45
CA GLN A 372 2.35 17.16 11.65
C GLN A 372 2.71 15.69 11.34
N SER A 373 2.31 15.19 10.18
CA SER A 373 2.51 13.79 9.79
C SER A 373 3.75 13.56 8.93
N ILE A 374 4.28 14.60 8.29
CA ILE A 374 5.40 14.50 7.33
C ILE A 374 6.47 15.54 7.67
N ASP A 375 7.72 15.12 7.74
CA ASP A 375 8.86 16.05 7.72
C ASP A 375 9.02 16.63 6.30
N LEU A 376 8.33 17.74 6.03
CA LEU A 376 8.29 18.40 4.72
C LEU A 376 9.65 18.93 4.27
N ASN A 377 10.62 19.11 5.16
CA ASN A 377 11.98 19.49 4.80
C ASN A 377 12.72 18.31 4.16
N LYS A 378 12.54 17.10 4.68
CA LYS A 378 13.15 15.88 4.13
C LYS A 378 12.36 15.31 2.99
N PHE A 379 11.02 15.30 3.11
CA PHE A 379 10.09 14.72 2.16
C PHE A 379 9.06 15.76 1.69
N PRO A 380 9.48 16.74 0.87
CA PRO A 380 8.54 17.71 0.34
C PRO A 380 7.49 17.03 -0.54
N VAL A 381 6.27 17.52 -0.44
CA VAL A 381 5.12 17.02 -1.20
C VAL A 381 4.59 18.09 -2.15
N LYS A 382 4.11 17.66 -3.30
CA LYS A 382 3.27 18.46 -4.19
C LYS A 382 1.83 18.19 -3.83
N ILE A 383 1.11 19.24 -3.49
CA ILE A 383 -0.30 19.15 -3.18
C ILE A 383 -1.07 19.70 -4.37
N LYS A 384 -1.95 18.88 -4.91
CA LYS A 384 -2.86 19.25 -5.99
C LYS A 384 -4.28 19.08 -5.52
N LYS A 385 -5.19 19.92 -5.99
CA LYS A 385 -6.62 19.79 -5.75
C LYS A 385 -7.45 19.97 -7.02
N GLY A 386 -8.59 19.33 -7.05
CA GLY A 386 -9.56 19.44 -8.13
C GLY A 386 -10.93 18.93 -7.69
N ILE A 387 -11.99 19.33 -8.39
CA ILE A 387 -13.32 18.74 -8.19
C ILE A 387 -13.35 17.33 -8.77
N THR A 388 -12.61 17.11 -9.85
CA THR A 388 -12.41 15.81 -10.50
C THR A 388 -10.94 15.41 -10.42
N TYR A 389 -10.65 14.13 -10.62
CA TYR A 389 -9.27 13.61 -10.62
C TYR A 389 -8.47 14.03 -11.87
N SER A 390 -9.14 14.50 -12.93
CA SER A 390 -8.48 15.06 -14.11
C SER A 390 -8.11 16.55 -13.95
N GLU A 391 -8.89 17.32 -13.18
CA GLU A 391 -8.73 18.77 -13.04
C GLU A 391 -7.77 19.18 -11.92
N MET A 392 -6.89 18.29 -11.51
CA MET A 392 -5.96 18.50 -10.39
C MET A 392 -4.96 19.61 -10.70
N LYS A 393 -4.96 20.69 -9.92
CA LYS A 393 -4.05 21.85 -10.00
C LYS A 393 -3.25 21.97 -8.71
N LEU A 394 -2.00 22.44 -8.84
CA LEU A 394 -1.17 22.76 -7.68
C LEU A 394 -1.86 23.80 -6.78
N CYS A 395 -1.85 23.53 -5.47
CA CYS A 395 -2.30 24.46 -4.44
C CYS A 395 -1.25 25.53 -4.15
#